data_f1e6280db251b515444f1882860b6977
#
_entry.id   f1e6280db251b515444f1882860b6977
#
_cell.length_a   1.000
_cell.length_b   1.000
_cell.length_c   1.000
_cell.angle_alpha   90.00
_cell.angle_beta   90.00
_cell.angle_gamma   90.00
#
_symmetry.space_group_name_H-M   'P 1'
#
loop_
_entity.id
_entity.type
_entity.pdbx_description
1 polymer ?
#
loop_
_entity_poly.entity_id
_entity_poly.type
_entity_poly.pdbx_seq_one_letter_code
_entity_poly.pdbx_strand_id
1 'polypeptide(L)'
;MRLDRIQMRDPFVLKVPSEGRYYLYGSTDPDIWRAKGIGFDVYRSRDLEEWEGPFPAFRPAPDFWADRNFWAPEVHAYKGRYYMFATFKADGVRRGTQILAADHPLGPFRPHSDGPVTPSDWECLDGT
;
A
#
# COMPACT_ATOMS: atom_id res chain seq x y z
N MET A 1 13.71 10.23 10.20
CA MET A 1 14.83 9.53 9.50
C MET A 1 14.92 10.01 8.05
N ARG A 2 16.05 9.87 7.46
CA ARG A 2 16.24 10.27 6.05
C ARG A 2 15.90 9.12 5.11
N LEU A 3 15.64 9.45 3.84
CA LEU A 3 15.23 8.45 2.82
C LEU A 3 16.20 7.28 2.67
N ASP A 4 17.49 7.51 2.84
CA ASP A 4 18.51 6.46 2.72
C ASP A 4 18.43 5.39 3.82
N ARG A 5 17.61 5.62 4.83
CA ARG A 5 17.35 4.67 5.93
C ARG A 5 16.03 3.92 5.78
N ILE A 6 15.25 4.25 4.76
CA ILE A 6 13.94 3.62 4.53
C ILE A 6 14.10 2.50 3.52
N GLN A 7 13.78 1.28 3.94
CA GLN A 7 13.73 0.12 3.03
C GLN A 7 12.36 0.11 2.35
N MET A 8 12.36 0.31 1.03
CA MET A 8 11.13 0.39 0.26
C MET A 8 11.41 0.16 -1.22
N ARG A 9 10.43 -0.44 -1.93
CA ARG A 9 10.41 -0.52 -3.40
C ARG A 9 9.15 0.16 -3.92
N ASP A 10 9.22 0.60 -5.18
CA ASP A 10 8.10 1.22 -5.90
C ASP A 10 7.42 2.32 -5.06
N PRO A 11 8.18 3.34 -4.67
CA PRO A 11 7.65 4.38 -3.78
C PRO A 11 6.62 5.26 -4.48
N PHE A 12 5.59 5.62 -3.72
CA PHE A 12 4.57 6.59 -4.12
C PHE A 12 4.41 7.65 -3.03
N VAL A 13 4.39 8.92 -3.43
CA VAL A 13 4.23 10.04 -2.49
C VAL A 13 2.89 10.72 -2.71
N LEU A 14 2.08 10.75 -1.66
CA LEU A 14 0.84 11.51 -1.61
C LEU A 14 1.09 12.81 -0.85
N LYS A 15 0.74 13.94 -1.48
CA LYS A 15 0.71 15.24 -0.80
C LYS A 15 -0.70 15.48 -0.25
N VAL A 16 -0.78 15.83 1.03
CA VAL A 16 -2.04 16.21 1.69
C VAL A 16 -1.94 17.67 2.12
N PRO A 17 -2.37 18.62 1.25
CA PRO A 17 -2.21 20.06 1.51
C PRO A 17 -2.89 20.55 2.78
N SER A 18 -4.06 20.00 3.12
CA SER A 18 -4.80 20.37 4.33
C SER A 18 -4.02 20.09 5.61
N GLU A 19 -3.08 19.15 5.58
CA GLU A 19 -2.22 18.82 6.72
C GLU A 19 -0.81 19.41 6.61
N GLY A 20 -0.45 19.94 5.44
CA GLY A 20 0.91 20.35 5.15
C GLY A 20 1.89 19.20 5.21
N ARG A 21 1.49 17.99 4.78
CA ARG A 21 2.28 16.77 4.90
C ARG A 21 2.34 15.99 3.60
N TYR A 22 3.38 15.17 3.53
CA TYR A 22 3.60 14.16 2.51
C TYR A 22 3.57 12.78 3.16
N TYR A 23 3.03 11.80 2.44
CA TYR A 23 2.97 10.41 2.87
C TYR A 23 3.65 9.54 1.83
N LEU A 24 4.58 8.70 2.27
CA LEU A 24 5.38 7.82 1.42
C LEU A 24 4.93 6.39 1.62
N TYR A 25 4.40 5.80 0.56
CA TYR A 25 3.97 4.41 0.50
C TYR A 25 4.87 3.62 -0.44
N GLY A 26 4.92 2.31 -0.27
CA GLY A 26 5.66 1.41 -1.15
C GLY A 26 5.58 -0.03 -0.70
N SER A 27 6.26 -0.89 -1.42
CA SER A 27 6.46 -2.29 -1.03
C SER A 27 7.47 -2.33 0.11
N THR A 28 7.00 -2.57 1.33
CA THR A 28 7.81 -2.44 2.55
C THR A 28 8.15 -3.77 3.21
N ASP A 29 7.58 -4.89 2.77
CA ASP A 29 7.95 -6.20 3.30
C ASP A 29 9.43 -6.48 3.05
N PRO A 30 10.16 -7.10 4.00
CA PRO A 30 11.58 -7.40 3.83
C PRO A 30 11.86 -8.33 2.66
N ASP A 31 11.01 -9.31 2.41
CA ASP A 31 11.09 -10.20 1.25
C ASP A 31 9.75 -10.16 0.50
N ILE A 32 9.70 -9.30 -0.52
CA ILE A 32 8.50 -9.11 -1.33
C ILE A 32 8.32 -10.20 -2.41
N TRP A 33 9.28 -11.12 -2.53
CA TRP A 33 9.28 -12.12 -3.59
C TRP A 33 8.78 -13.48 -3.14
N ARG A 34 9.27 -13.97 -2.00
CA ARG A 34 9.09 -15.35 -1.56
C ARG A 34 8.35 -15.49 -0.24
N ALA A 35 8.56 -14.56 0.68
CA ALA A 35 7.95 -14.65 1.99
C ALA A 35 6.46 -14.33 1.96
N LYS A 36 5.76 -14.78 2.99
CA LYS A 36 4.37 -14.41 3.23
C LYS A 36 4.29 -12.90 3.43
N GLY A 37 3.26 -12.27 2.86
CA GLY A 37 3.02 -10.85 2.99
C GLY A 37 2.69 -10.45 4.43
N ILE A 38 3.34 -9.38 4.88
CA ILE A 38 3.11 -8.78 6.20
C ILE A 38 2.13 -7.63 6.09
N GLY A 39 2.36 -6.74 5.14
CA GLY A 39 1.52 -5.57 4.93
C GLY A 39 2.24 -4.43 4.23
N PHE A 40 1.69 -3.24 4.39
CA PHE A 40 2.32 -2.01 3.93
C PHE A 40 2.54 -1.07 5.10
N ASP A 41 3.74 -0.49 5.16
CA ASP A 41 4.05 0.61 6.05
C ASP A 41 4.00 1.93 5.28
N VAL A 42 3.72 3.00 6.01
CA VAL A 42 3.73 4.37 5.50
C VAL A 42 4.63 5.22 6.36
N TYR A 43 5.30 6.16 5.72
CA TYR A 43 6.08 7.20 6.38
C TYR A 43 5.47 8.56 6.06
N ARG A 44 5.66 9.56 6.94
CA ARG A 44 5.17 10.91 6.69
C ARG A 44 6.26 11.94 6.91
N SER A 45 6.16 13.06 6.18
CA SER A 45 7.13 14.16 6.25
C SER A 45 6.44 15.51 6.06
N ARG A 46 7.08 16.56 6.53
CA ARG A 46 6.67 17.95 6.24
C ARG A 46 7.51 18.60 5.13
N ASP A 47 8.72 18.08 4.90
CA ASP A 47 9.74 18.73 4.07
C ASP A 47 10.35 17.81 3.00
N LEU A 48 9.92 16.52 2.95
CA LEU A 48 10.49 15.48 2.08
C LEU A 48 11.92 15.08 2.44
N GLU A 49 12.48 15.60 3.51
CA GLU A 49 13.84 15.28 3.97
C GLU A 49 13.82 14.38 5.20
N GLU A 50 13.07 14.80 6.22
CA GLU A 50 12.92 14.03 7.45
C GLU A 50 11.58 13.33 7.48
N TRP A 51 11.62 12.04 7.75
CA TRP A 51 10.47 11.14 7.73
C TRP A 51 10.22 10.52 9.10
N GLU A 52 8.98 10.52 9.49
CA GLU A 52 8.47 9.81 10.69
C GLU A 52 7.88 8.48 10.25
N GLY A 53 8.10 7.45 11.03
CA GLY A 53 7.57 6.10 10.79
C GLY A 53 8.59 5.00 11.08
N PRO A 54 8.31 3.75 10.69
CA PRO A 54 7.14 3.31 9.94
C PRO A 54 5.84 3.31 10.76
N PHE A 55 4.73 3.55 10.07
CA PHE A 55 3.38 3.35 10.64
C PHE A 55 2.69 2.24 9.84
N PRO A 56 1.98 1.30 10.49
CA PRO A 56 1.29 0.23 9.78
C PRO A 56 0.07 0.78 9.03
N ALA A 57 0.19 0.93 7.71
CA ALA A 57 -0.90 1.41 6.87
C ALA A 57 -1.91 0.30 6.56
N PHE A 58 -1.42 -0.92 6.30
CA PHE A 58 -2.26 -2.08 6.03
C PHE A 58 -1.65 -3.32 6.65
N ARG A 59 -2.49 -4.05 7.36
CA ARG A 59 -2.20 -5.40 7.85
C ARG A 59 -3.39 -6.27 7.50
N PRO A 60 -3.21 -7.38 6.76
CA PRO A 60 -4.32 -8.22 6.35
C PRO A 60 -4.99 -8.88 7.54
N ALA A 61 -6.33 -9.00 7.48
CA ALA A 61 -7.07 -9.86 8.39
C ALA A 61 -6.75 -11.34 8.07
N PRO A 62 -6.99 -12.27 9.02
CA PRO A 62 -6.68 -13.70 8.79
C PRO A 62 -7.38 -14.31 7.58
N ASP A 63 -8.53 -13.78 7.18
CA ASP A 63 -9.32 -14.22 6.03
C ASP A 63 -9.03 -13.47 4.72
N PHE A 64 -8.02 -12.60 4.71
CA PHE A 64 -7.63 -11.91 3.49
C PHE A 64 -7.17 -12.93 2.43
N TRP A 65 -7.66 -12.77 1.19
CA TRP A 65 -7.44 -13.76 0.13
C TRP A 65 -5.99 -13.92 -0.29
N ALA A 66 -5.19 -12.85 -0.23
CA ALA A 66 -3.80 -12.85 -0.68
C ALA A 66 -2.85 -13.07 0.49
N ASP A 67 -1.74 -13.74 0.22
CA ASP A 67 -0.74 -14.04 1.23
C ASP A 67 0.69 -13.68 0.80
N ARG A 68 0.87 -13.13 -0.41
CA ARG A 68 2.21 -12.77 -0.91
C ARG A 68 2.16 -11.68 -1.96
N ASN A 69 3.35 -11.19 -2.30
CA ASN A 69 3.56 -10.15 -3.32
C ASN A 69 2.71 -8.92 -3.05
N PHE A 70 2.80 -8.38 -1.86
CA PHE A 70 2.19 -7.11 -1.51
C PHE A 70 3.03 -6.00 -2.11
N TRP A 71 2.62 -5.50 -3.29
CA TRP A 71 3.45 -4.67 -4.15
C TRP A 71 2.80 -3.34 -4.49
N ALA A 72 3.67 -2.33 -4.63
CA ALA A 72 3.41 -1.07 -5.32
C ALA A 72 2.08 -0.39 -4.96
N PRO A 73 1.83 -0.10 -3.66
CA PRO A 73 0.62 0.62 -3.28
C PRO A 73 0.67 2.06 -3.76
N GLU A 74 -0.38 2.53 -4.41
CA GLU A 74 -0.64 3.95 -4.69
C GLU A 74 -1.85 4.41 -3.91
N VAL A 75 -1.82 5.62 -3.37
CA VAL A 75 -2.91 6.15 -2.56
C VAL A 75 -3.41 7.46 -3.15
N HIS A 76 -4.71 7.55 -3.35
CA HIS A 76 -5.38 8.74 -3.88
C HIS A 76 -6.46 9.22 -2.93
N ALA A 77 -6.52 10.54 -2.73
CA ALA A 77 -7.58 11.17 -1.95
C ALA A 77 -8.80 11.41 -2.84
N TYR A 78 -9.98 11.04 -2.33
CA TYR A 78 -11.24 11.28 -3.04
C TYR A 78 -12.39 11.45 -2.04
N LYS A 79 -13.09 12.58 -2.13
CA LYS A 79 -14.26 12.89 -1.28
C LYS A 79 -14.01 12.64 0.21
N GLY A 80 -12.88 13.11 0.72
CA GLY A 80 -12.56 13.04 2.15
C GLY A 80 -12.06 11.69 2.63
N ARG A 81 -11.87 10.73 1.74
CA ARG A 81 -11.30 9.41 2.04
C ARG A 81 -10.07 9.15 1.20
N TYR A 82 -9.35 8.08 1.55
CA TYR A 82 -8.11 7.67 0.90
C TYR A 82 -8.27 6.26 0.36
N TYR A 83 -7.89 6.06 -0.90
CA TYR A 83 -8.02 4.77 -1.59
C TYR A 83 -6.65 4.31 -2.02
N MET A 84 -6.31 3.09 -1.62
CA MET A 84 -5.05 2.43 -1.98
C MET A 84 -5.31 1.39 -3.06
N PHE A 85 -4.57 1.51 -4.17
CA PHE A 85 -4.53 0.51 -5.23
C PHE A 85 -3.25 -0.29 -5.03
N ALA A 86 -3.35 -1.57 -4.75
CA ALA A 86 -2.19 -2.40 -4.46
C ALA A 86 -2.28 -3.76 -5.15
N THR A 87 -1.12 -4.30 -5.48
CA THR A 87 -0.98 -5.62 -6.08
C THR A 87 -0.87 -6.68 -5.00
N PHE A 88 -1.55 -7.80 -5.19
CA PHE A 88 -1.55 -8.94 -4.28
C PHE A 88 -1.57 -10.25 -5.06
N LYS A 89 -1.13 -11.34 -4.41
CA LYS A 89 -1.15 -12.69 -4.97
C LYS A 89 -1.41 -13.76 -3.92
N ALA A 90 -1.99 -14.86 -4.37
CA ALA A 90 -2.11 -16.10 -3.60
C ALA A 90 -1.87 -17.30 -4.51
N ASP A 91 -1.67 -18.49 -3.92
CA ASP A 91 -1.56 -19.73 -4.68
C ASP A 91 -2.83 -19.99 -5.49
N GLY A 92 -2.65 -20.35 -6.77
CA GLY A 92 -3.76 -20.62 -7.66
C GLY A 92 -4.56 -19.38 -8.09
N VAL A 93 -4.14 -18.20 -7.66
CA VAL A 93 -4.78 -16.92 -8.02
C VAL A 93 -3.74 -16.03 -8.67
N ARG A 94 -4.06 -15.49 -9.83
CA ARG A 94 -3.16 -14.57 -10.52
C ARG A 94 -3.02 -13.27 -9.76
N ARG A 95 -1.89 -12.58 -9.95
CA ARG A 95 -1.72 -11.23 -9.40
C ARG A 95 -2.85 -10.34 -9.84
N GLY A 96 -3.36 -9.56 -8.92
CA GLY A 96 -4.40 -8.60 -9.20
C GLY A 96 -4.29 -7.38 -8.33
N THR A 97 -4.92 -6.31 -8.79
CA THR A 97 -5.03 -5.06 -8.02
C THR A 97 -6.32 -5.07 -7.23
N GLN A 98 -6.20 -4.85 -5.92
CA GLN A 98 -7.34 -4.63 -5.04
C GLN A 98 -7.35 -3.19 -4.54
N ILE A 99 -8.54 -2.65 -4.33
CA ILE A 99 -8.74 -1.33 -3.75
C ILE A 99 -8.99 -1.48 -2.25
N LEU A 100 -8.18 -0.77 -1.47
CA LEU A 100 -8.34 -0.62 -0.02
C LEU A 100 -8.75 0.82 0.27
N ALA A 101 -9.40 1.06 1.40
CA ALA A 101 -9.84 2.40 1.78
C ALA A 101 -9.53 2.69 3.24
N ALA A 102 -9.32 3.97 3.54
CA ALA A 102 -9.11 4.48 4.90
C ALA A 102 -9.66 5.90 5.03
N ASP A 103 -9.91 6.31 6.27
CA ASP A 103 -10.36 7.67 6.59
C ASP A 103 -9.17 8.62 6.82
N HIS A 104 -7.97 8.08 6.96
CA HIS A 104 -6.74 8.84 7.21
C HIS A 104 -5.58 8.30 6.35
N PRO A 105 -4.65 9.15 5.90
CA PRO A 105 -3.50 8.70 5.08
C PRO A 105 -2.60 7.67 5.76
N LEU A 106 -2.51 7.66 7.08
CA LEU A 106 -1.79 6.62 7.83
C LEU A 106 -2.52 5.27 7.85
N GLY A 107 -3.78 5.24 7.43
CA GLY A 107 -4.62 4.05 7.58
C GLY A 107 -5.38 4.03 8.91
N PRO A 108 -5.84 2.86 9.37
CA PRO A 108 -5.69 1.57 8.71
C PRO A 108 -6.50 1.46 7.42
N PHE A 109 -5.86 0.98 6.37
CA PHE A 109 -6.53 0.65 5.11
C PHE A 109 -7.19 -0.72 5.24
N ARG A 110 -8.39 -0.83 4.69
CA ARG A 110 -9.19 -2.07 4.71
C ARG A 110 -9.72 -2.36 3.32
N PRO A 111 -9.96 -3.63 2.96
CA PRO A 111 -10.56 -3.97 1.67
C PRO A 111 -11.82 -3.15 1.40
N HIS A 112 -11.84 -2.47 0.26
CA HIS A 112 -12.98 -1.72 -0.23
C HIS A 112 -13.72 -2.50 -1.31
N SER A 113 -12.97 -3.10 -2.25
CA SER A 113 -13.52 -4.08 -3.18
C SER A 113 -13.53 -5.47 -2.55
N ASP A 114 -14.41 -6.36 -3.04
CA ASP A 114 -14.55 -7.73 -2.52
C ASP A 114 -13.39 -8.65 -2.92
N GLY A 115 -12.46 -8.15 -3.68
CA GLY A 115 -11.29 -8.85 -4.18
C GLY A 115 -10.63 -8.01 -5.24
N PRO A 116 -9.76 -8.60 -6.07
CA PRO A 116 -9.14 -7.89 -7.19
C PRO A 116 -10.19 -7.30 -8.14
N VAL A 117 -9.92 -6.07 -8.59
CA VAL A 117 -10.76 -5.39 -9.59
C VAL A 117 -10.25 -5.62 -11.01
N THR A 118 -9.13 -6.30 -11.14
CA THR A 118 -8.51 -6.67 -12.42
C THR A 118 -9.01 -8.04 -12.91
N PRO A 119 -8.88 -8.35 -14.22
CA PRO A 119 -9.30 -9.65 -14.75
C PRO A 119 -8.59 -10.80 -14.05
N SER A 120 -9.34 -11.88 -13.74
CA SER A 120 -8.82 -13.03 -13.02
C SER A 120 -8.02 -14.01 -13.90
N ASP A 121 -8.08 -13.85 -15.21
CA ASP A 121 -7.36 -14.68 -16.19
C ASP A 121 -6.04 -14.05 -16.65
N TRP A 122 -5.72 -12.86 -16.17
CA TRP A 122 -4.47 -12.15 -16.47
C TRP A 122 -3.64 -11.95 -15.20
N GLU A 123 -2.32 -11.93 -15.36
CA GLU A 123 -1.44 -11.38 -14.35
C GLU A 123 -1.48 -9.85 -14.45
N CYS A 124 -2.02 -9.19 -13.43
CA CYS A 124 -2.15 -7.74 -13.38
C CYS A 124 -1.40 -7.20 -12.18
N LEU A 125 -0.61 -6.18 -12.39
CA LEU A 125 0.16 -5.52 -11.32
C LEU A 125 0.20 -4.01 -11.54
N ASP A 126 0.60 -3.28 -10.48
CA ASP A 126 0.79 -1.83 -10.49
C ASP A 126 -0.45 -1.07 -10.99
N GLY A 127 -1.62 -1.48 -10.50
CA GLY A 127 -2.88 -0.78 -10.77
C GLY A 127 -2.89 0.61 -10.14
N THR A 128 -3.58 1.52 -10.82
CA THR A 128 -3.66 2.91 -10.39
C THR A 128 -5.04 3.48 -10.67
#